data_a52dc2fdb5101ba7831ab82d4b0ceb76
#
_entry.id   a52dc2fdb5101ba7831ab82d4b0ceb76
#
_cell.length_a   1.000
_cell.length_b   1.000
_cell.length_c   1.000
_cell.angle_alpha   90.00
_cell.angle_beta   90.00
_cell.angle_gamma   90.00
#
_symmetry.space_group_name_H-M   'P 1'
#
loop_
_entity.id
_entity.type
_entity.pdbx_description
1 polymer ?
#
loop_
_entity_poly.entity_id
_entity_poly.type
_entity_poly.pdbx_seq_one_letter_code
_entity_poly.pdbx_strand_id
1 'polypeptide(L)'
;MLCSVRRRRVHPGCPRHKLTSRLDKAAAAVDYSHFMSVLFFKRFLQRPFQIASIVPSSKALVERVASKIDFNGPRVIAEYGPGEGVHSREIARRMSRDSHLLLFELDRAFSSDLKRQFAGDRRVHVIHGDAARLPQELERRSIANCDYILSGIPFSILKIDKKRALLQKTYDALSPGGSFIIYQVTNELKQHATIFEHAESEYFLQNIPPMFITVFQKAPTLNGRRRDVEWSRAPVNRQA
;
A
#
# COMPACT_ATOMS: atom_id res chain seq x y z
N MET A 1 -33.27 76.05 24.91
CA MET A 1 -33.76 76.16 23.53
C MET A 1 -34.06 74.76 23.02
N LEU A 2 -35.35 74.52 22.79
CA LEU A 2 -35.94 73.27 22.32
C LEU A 2 -35.60 73.02 20.83
N CYS A 3 -35.27 71.85 20.42
CA CYS A 3 -35.43 71.40 19.04
C CYS A 3 -35.74 69.95 18.96
N SER A 4 -36.91 69.72 18.57
CA SER A 4 -37.81 68.62 18.30
C SER A 4 -37.26 67.38 17.61
N VAL A 5 -37.60 66.25 18.19
CA VAL A 5 -37.48 64.92 17.64
C VAL A 5 -38.49 64.71 16.53
N ARG A 6 -38.09 64.48 15.30
CA ARG A 6 -38.95 63.93 14.23
C ARG A 6 -38.69 62.44 14.09
N ARG A 7 -39.68 61.63 14.49
CA ARG A 7 -39.86 60.23 14.16
C ARG A 7 -40.08 60.09 12.66
N ARG A 8 -39.19 59.38 11.96
CA ARG A 8 -39.47 58.88 10.60
C ARG A 8 -39.91 57.40 10.68
N ARG A 9 -41.01 57.14 10.03
CA ARG A 9 -41.69 55.86 9.89
C ARG A 9 -40.77 54.87 9.15
N VAL A 10 -40.68 53.67 9.67
CA VAL A 10 -39.99 52.53 9.04
C VAL A 10 -40.97 51.89 8.05
N HIS A 11 -40.61 51.84 6.78
CA HIS A 11 -41.34 51.07 5.77
C HIS A 11 -40.97 49.56 5.93
N PRO A 12 -41.95 48.64 5.88
CA PRO A 12 -41.70 47.20 5.86
C PRO A 12 -41.50 46.77 4.40
N GLY A 13 -40.30 46.26 4.08
CA GLY A 13 -40.06 45.65 2.77
C GLY A 13 -38.62 45.73 2.25
N CYS A 14 -37.66 45.20 3.01
CA CYS A 14 -36.36 44.92 2.45
C CYS A 14 -35.99 43.48 2.78
N PRO A 15 -35.79 42.60 1.79
CA PRO A 15 -35.40 41.22 2.05
C PRO A 15 -33.96 41.20 2.59
N ARG A 16 -33.80 40.69 3.80
CA ARG A 16 -32.47 40.40 4.36
C ARG A 16 -31.80 39.37 3.50
N HIS A 17 -30.87 39.78 2.64
CA HIS A 17 -29.87 38.91 2.09
C HIS A 17 -29.07 38.33 3.24
N LYS A 18 -29.32 37.07 3.54
CA LYS A 18 -28.44 36.25 4.39
C LYS A 18 -27.13 36.06 3.64
N LEU A 19 -26.12 36.86 3.93
CA LEU A 19 -24.74 36.55 3.70
C LEU A 19 -24.39 35.41 4.68
N THR A 20 -24.77 34.18 4.34
CA THR A 20 -24.19 33.00 4.98
C THR A 20 -22.81 32.85 4.41
N SER A 21 -21.82 33.04 5.28
CA SER A 21 -20.41 32.95 5.00
C SER A 21 -20.08 31.65 4.30
N ARG A 22 -19.26 31.74 3.24
CA ARG A 22 -18.67 30.59 2.53
C ARG A 22 -17.77 29.73 3.42
N LEU A 23 -17.66 30.01 4.70
CA LEU A 23 -16.83 29.28 5.68
C LEU A 23 -17.57 28.13 6.37
N ASP A 24 -18.93 28.11 6.34
CA ASP A 24 -19.67 27.01 6.98
C ASP A 24 -19.87 25.77 6.09
N LYS A 25 -19.37 25.79 4.84
CA LYS A 25 -19.43 24.63 3.93
C LYS A 25 -18.19 23.72 3.97
N ALA A 26 -17.18 24.05 4.76
CA ALA A 26 -15.95 23.25 4.86
C ALA A 26 -15.96 22.27 6.04
N ALA A 27 -17.00 22.23 6.85
CA ALA A 27 -17.09 21.38 8.03
C ALA A 27 -18.25 20.39 7.99
N ALA A 28 -18.74 20.01 6.81
CA ALA A 28 -19.48 18.76 6.69
C ALA A 28 -18.44 17.63 6.72
N ALA A 29 -17.99 17.26 7.92
CA ALA A 29 -17.36 15.98 8.16
C ALA A 29 -18.37 14.93 7.71
N VAL A 30 -18.17 14.40 6.51
CA VAL A 30 -18.91 13.24 6.05
C VAL A 30 -18.59 12.14 7.06
N ASP A 31 -19.61 11.74 7.81
CA ASP A 31 -19.50 10.62 8.75
C ASP A 31 -19.33 9.33 7.95
N TYR A 32 -18.07 9.00 7.61
CA TYR A 32 -17.70 7.79 6.89
C TYR A 32 -17.84 6.52 7.73
N SER A 33 -18.14 6.63 9.03
CA SER A 33 -18.25 5.47 9.92
C SER A 33 -19.43 4.55 9.56
N HIS A 34 -20.46 5.08 8.91
CA HIS A 34 -21.66 4.33 8.48
C HIS A 34 -21.61 3.84 7.03
N PHE A 35 -20.63 4.25 6.21
CA PHE A 35 -20.61 3.93 4.78
C PHE A 35 -19.82 2.65 4.44
N MET A 36 -19.02 2.15 5.36
CA MET A 36 -18.36 0.85 5.24
C MET A 36 -19.32 -0.27 5.63
N SER A 37 -20.39 -0.47 4.85
CA SER A 37 -21.27 -1.62 5.06
C SER A 37 -20.50 -2.93 4.83
N VAL A 38 -20.88 -3.97 5.58
CA VAL A 38 -20.39 -5.35 5.38
C VAL A 38 -20.48 -5.76 3.89
N LEU A 39 -21.45 -5.20 3.16
CA LEU A 39 -21.66 -5.40 1.74
C LEU A 39 -20.55 -4.76 0.88
N PHE A 40 -20.06 -3.56 1.25
CA PHE A 40 -18.93 -2.91 0.58
C PHE A 40 -17.65 -3.70 0.81
N PHE A 41 -17.40 -4.12 2.05
CA PHE A 41 -16.27 -4.98 2.40
C PHE A 41 -16.32 -6.33 1.65
N LYS A 42 -17.49 -6.95 1.56
CA LYS A 42 -17.70 -8.18 0.78
C LYS A 42 -17.48 -7.97 -0.71
N ARG A 43 -17.91 -6.86 -1.28
CA ARG A 43 -17.66 -6.50 -2.69
C ARG A 43 -16.20 -6.15 -2.94
N PHE A 44 -15.52 -5.48 -2.01
CA PHE A 44 -14.09 -5.25 -2.04
C PHE A 44 -13.32 -6.57 -2.10
N LEU A 45 -13.68 -7.57 -1.27
CA LEU A 45 -13.09 -8.90 -1.30
C LEU A 45 -13.40 -9.68 -2.59
N GLN A 46 -14.54 -9.44 -3.22
CA GLN A 46 -14.95 -10.11 -4.47
C GLN A 46 -14.36 -9.48 -5.74
N ARG A 47 -14.08 -8.17 -5.72
CA ARG A 47 -13.54 -7.42 -6.86
C ARG A 47 -12.47 -6.40 -6.40
N PRO A 48 -11.40 -6.85 -5.76
CA PRO A 48 -10.43 -5.97 -5.12
C PRO A 48 -9.73 -5.03 -6.12
N PHE A 49 -9.49 -5.50 -7.34
CA PHE A 49 -8.86 -4.70 -8.40
C PHE A 49 -9.75 -3.56 -8.92
N GLN A 50 -11.09 -3.73 -8.88
CA GLN A 50 -12.01 -2.67 -9.32
C GLN A 50 -12.23 -1.61 -8.24
N ILE A 51 -12.11 -1.98 -6.97
CA ILE A 51 -12.39 -1.09 -5.83
C ILE A 51 -11.11 -0.51 -5.25
N ALA A 52 -10.01 -1.25 -5.23
CA ALA A 52 -8.69 -0.73 -4.86
C ALA A 52 -8.22 0.40 -5.79
N SER A 53 -8.62 0.35 -7.07
CA SER A 53 -8.40 1.46 -8.02
C SER A 53 -9.23 2.71 -7.73
N ILE A 54 -10.26 2.62 -6.85
CA ILE A 54 -11.19 3.73 -6.56
C ILE A 54 -10.74 4.53 -5.33
N VAL A 55 -9.97 3.92 -4.42
CA VAL A 55 -9.48 4.60 -3.21
C VAL A 55 -7.97 4.56 -3.20
N PRO A 56 -7.32 5.61 -3.67
CA PRO A 56 -5.86 5.72 -3.64
C PRO A 56 -5.35 5.64 -2.19
N SER A 57 -4.14 5.08 -2.01
CA SER A 57 -3.46 5.12 -0.72
C SER A 57 -3.32 6.57 -0.25
N SER A 58 -3.73 6.86 1.00
CA SER A 58 -3.57 8.18 1.57
C SER A 58 -2.09 8.56 1.64
N LYS A 59 -1.79 9.86 1.57
CA LYS A 59 -0.42 10.35 1.75
C LYS A 59 0.21 9.83 3.04
N ALA A 60 -0.57 9.80 4.12
CA ALA A 60 -0.13 9.29 5.42
C ALA A 60 0.23 7.79 5.36
N LEU A 61 -0.55 6.96 4.64
CA LEU A 61 -0.22 5.55 4.45
C LEU A 61 1.07 5.39 3.65
N VAL A 62 1.23 6.15 2.55
CA VAL A 62 2.45 6.12 1.72
C VAL A 62 3.69 6.49 2.53
N GLU A 63 3.61 7.56 3.32
CA GLU A 63 4.70 7.99 4.20
C GLU A 63 5.00 6.95 5.28
N ARG A 64 3.96 6.35 5.88
CA ARG A 64 4.11 5.32 6.92
C ARG A 64 4.75 4.05 6.38
N VAL A 65 4.32 3.58 5.22
CA VAL A 65 4.91 2.41 4.55
C VAL A 65 6.37 2.70 4.17
N ALA A 66 6.65 3.87 3.58
CA ALA A 66 8.01 4.25 3.22
C ALA A 66 8.92 4.42 4.43
N SER A 67 8.39 4.75 5.62
CA SER A 67 9.18 4.83 6.86
C SER A 67 9.72 3.48 7.36
N LYS A 68 9.22 2.36 6.80
CA LYS A 68 9.73 1.01 7.09
C LYS A 68 10.97 0.64 6.27
N ILE A 69 11.38 1.50 5.35
CA ILE A 69 12.54 1.31 4.47
C ILE A 69 13.67 2.23 4.95
N ASP A 70 14.83 1.66 5.20
CA ASP A 70 16.04 2.45 5.41
C ASP A 70 16.65 2.83 4.05
N PHE A 71 16.63 4.12 3.75
CA PHE A 71 17.16 4.69 2.51
C PHE A 71 18.64 5.15 2.62
N ASN A 72 19.32 4.84 3.72
CA ASN A 72 20.74 5.18 3.87
C ASN A 72 21.58 4.26 2.98
N GLY A 73 22.10 4.83 1.90
CA GLY A 73 22.90 4.11 0.91
C GLY A 73 22.07 3.40 -0.19
N PRO A 74 22.77 2.67 -1.09
CA PRO A 74 22.14 1.93 -2.17
C PRO A 74 21.23 0.82 -1.65
N ARG A 75 20.06 0.68 -2.29
CA ARG A 75 19.07 -0.38 -1.98
C ARG A 75 18.53 -1.00 -3.25
N VAL A 76 18.26 -2.30 -3.17
CA VAL A 76 17.47 -3.02 -4.16
C VAL A 76 16.08 -3.24 -3.59
N ILE A 77 15.08 -2.62 -4.21
CA ILE A 77 13.70 -2.64 -3.76
C ILE A 77 12.83 -3.23 -4.87
N ALA A 78 11.93 -4.15 -4.55
CA ALA A 78 10.90 -4.61 -5.46
C ALA A 78 9.51 -4.20 -4.94
N GLU A 79 8.59 -3.89 -5.85
CA GLU A 79 7.19 -3.60 -5.51
C GLU A 79 6.26 -4.49 -6.33
N TYR A 80 5.37 -5.20 -5.65
CA TYR A 80 4.35 -6.07 -6.23
C TYR A 80 3.01 -5.32 -6.29
N GLY A 81 2.48 -5.13 -7.50
CA GLY A 81 1.22 -4.46 -7.73
C GLY A 81 1.25 -2.97 -7.39
N PRO A 82 2.15 -2.17 -7.99
CA PRO A 82 2.24 -0.74 -7.73
C PRO A 82 1.00 0.06 -8.16
N GLY A 83 0.17 -0.49 -9.05
CA GLY A 83 -1.01 0.20 -9.58
C GLY A 83 -0.64 1.56 -10.20
N GLU A 84 -1.20 2.66 -9.63
CA GLU A 84 -0.90 4.04 -10.05
C GLU A 84 0.50 4.53 -9.63
N GLY A 85 1.27 3.74 -8.89
CA GLY A 85 2.64 4.04 -8.50
C GLY A 85 2.81 5.08 -7.39
N VAL A 86 1.82 5.25 -6.50
CA VAL A 86 1.91 6.24 -5.41
C VAL A 86 3.03 5.91 -4.43
N HIS A 87 3.20 4.65 -4.05
CA HIS A 87 4.31 4.19 -3.23
C HIS A 87 5.63 4.21 -4.01
N SER A 88 5.59 3.76 -5.28
CA SER A 88 6.77 3.77 -6.17
C SER A 88 7.39 5.16 -6.30
N ARG A 89 6.57 6.22 -6.46
CA ARG A 89 7.05 7.61 -6.53
C ARG A 89 7.74 8.03 -5.24
N GLU A 90 7.17 7.71 -4.09
CA GLU A 90 7.76 8.07 -2.80
C GLU A 90 9.08 7.33 -2.56
N ILE A 91 9.15 6.04 -2.92
CA ILE A 91 10.39 5.25 -2.88
C ILE A 91 11.44 5.86 -3.81
N ALA A 92 11.10 6.10 -5.07
CA ALA A 92 12.01 6.66 -6.06
C ALA A 92 12.56 8.03 -5.64
N ARG A 93 11.73 8.86 -4.97
CA ARG A 93 12.13 10.16 -4.43
C ARG A 93 13.16 10.05 -3.31
N ARG A 94 13.11 8.99 -2.48
CA ARG A 94 13.98 8.79 -1.30
C ARG A 94 15.24 7.99 -1.60
N MET A 95 15.19 7.06 -2.56
CA MET A 95 16.30 6.15 -2.81
C MET A 95 17.52 6.86 -3.42
N SER A 96 18.72 6.36 -3.11
CA SER A 96 19.99 6.86 -3.62
C SER A 96 20.15 6.64 -5.14
N ARG A 97 21.18 7.24 -5.75
CA ARG A 97 21.44 7.16 -7.20
C ARG A 97 21.78 5.73 -7.66
N ASP A 98 22.40 4.95 -6.79
CA ASP A 98 22.87 3.59 -7.09
C ASP A 98 21.87 2.52 -6.63
N SER A 99 20.66 2.91 -6.28
CA SER A 99 19.58 2.00 -5.92
C SER A 99 18.85 1.48 -7.16
N HIS A 100 18.15 0.35 -6.99
CA HIS A 100 17.25 -0.22 -7.99
C HIS A 100 15.84 -0.38 -7.44
N LEU A 101 14.83 -0.02 -8.23
CA LEU A 101 13.41 -0.23 -7.93
C LEU A 101 12.79 -1.07 -9.05
N LEU A 102 12.36 -2.29 -8.74
CA LEU A 102 11.71 -3.21 -9.68
C LEU A 102 10.20 -3.21 -9.42
N LEU A 103 9.40 -2.78 -10.39
CA LEU A 103 7.95 -2.67 -10.31
C LEU A 103 7.28 -3.78 -11.10
N PHE A 104 6.53 -4.67 -10.44
CA PHE A 104 5.82 -5.79 -11.08
C PHE A 104 4.33 -5.48 -11.15
N GLU A 105 3.80 -5.23 -12.34
CA GLU A 105 2.40 -4.90 -12.56
C GLU A 105 1.79 -5.81 -13.63
N LEU A 106 0.67 -6.46 -13.27
CA LEU A 106 -0.06 -7.37 -14.16
C LEU A 106 -0.94 -6.62 -15.15
N ASP A 107 -1.52 -5.50 -14.72
CA ASP A 107 -2.38 -4.70 -15.58
C ASP A 107 -1.53 -3.94 -16.62
N ARG A 108 -1.90 -4.09 -17.89
CA ARG A 108 -1.18 -3.48 -19.00
C ARG A 108 -1.28 -1.96 -19.01
N ALA A 109 -2.42 -1.41 -18.62
CA ALA A 109 -2.63 0.03 -18.60
C ALA A 109 -1.78 0.67 -17.51
N PHE A 110 -1.85 0.16 -16.27
CA PHE A 110 -1.00 0.62 -15.17
C PHE A 110 0.48 0.44 -15.48
N SER A 111 0.89 -0.71 -16.05
CA SER A 111 2.28 -0.93 -16.43
C SER A 111 2.76 0.09 -17.47
N SER A 112 1.91 0.46 -18.44
CA SER A 112 2.22 1.48 -19.46
C SER A 112 2.32 2.87 -18.84
N ASP A 113 1.44 3.20 -17.90
CA ASP A 113 1.46 4.46 -17.16
C ASP A 113 2.71 4.60 -16.30
N LEU A 114 3.08 3.54 -15.56
CA LEU A 114 4.31 3.49 -14.79
C LEU A 114 5.55 3.70 -15.67
N LYS A 115 5.61 3.05 -16.84
CA LYS A 115 6.70 3.26 -17.79
C LYS A 115 6.82 4.72 -18.24
N ARG A 116 5.69 5.40 -18.44
CA ARG A 116 5.69 6.86 -18.77
C ARG A 116 6.14 7.69 -17.59
N GLN A 117 5.62 7.40 -16.39
CA GLN A 117 5.96 8.13 -15.16
C GLN A 117 7.47 8.09 -14.84
N PHE A 118 8.11 6.95 -15.07
CA PHE A 118 9.51 6.70 -14.72
C PHE A 118 10.46 6.68 -15.93
N ALA A 119 10.04 7.14 -17.10
CA ALA A 119 10.83 7.04 -18.35
C ALA A 119 12.23 7.67 -18.28
N GLY A 120 12.42 8.68 -17.42
CA GLY A 120 13.71 9.35 -17.20
C GLY A 120 14.54 8.81 -16.05
N ASP A 121 14.02 7.89 -15.24
CA ASP A 121 14.70 7.36 -14.06
C ASP A 121 15.30 5.97 -14.32
N ARG A 122 16.62 5.92 -14.55
CA ARG A 122 17.34 4.66 -14.85
C ARG A 122 17.36 3.67 -13.67
N ARG A 123 17.03 4.11 -12.47
CA ARG A 123 16.96 3.26 -11.27
C ARG A 123 15.67 2.43 -11.25
N VAL A 124 14.62 2.84 -11.99
CA VAL A 124 13.29 2.23 -11.95
C VAL A 124 13.08 1.31 -13.14
N HIS A 125 12.75 0.06 -12.86
CA HIS A 125 12.52 -0.99 -13.85
C HIS A 125 11.07 -1.45 -13.79
N VAL A 126 10.25 -1.09 -14.78
CA VAL A 126 8.84 -1.50 -14.84
C VAL A 126 8.70 -2.79 -15.65
N ILE A 127 8.25 -3.84 -14.98
CA ILE A 127 8.03 -5.19 -15.50
C ILE A 127 6.52 -5.42 -15.65
N HIS A 128 6.04 -5.55 -16.89
CA HIS A 128 4.67 -6.02 -17.13
C HIS A 128 4.64 -7.54 -16.94
N GLY A 129 4.12 -8.00 -15.79
CA GLY A 129 4.07 -9.42 -15.46
C GLY A 129 3.85 -9.72 -13.99
N ASP A 130 3.80 -11.02 -13.70
CA ASP A 130 3.59 -11.56 -12.35
C ASP A 130 4.81 -11.31 -11.46
N ALA A 131 4.55 -10.95 -10.20
CA ALA A 131 5.56 -10.79 -9.15
C ALA A 131 6.40 -12.06 -8.93
N ALA A 132 5.85 -13.23 -9.23
CA ALA A 132 6.57 -14.51 -9.18
C ALA A 132 7.78 -14.58 -10.13
N ARG A 133 7.94 -13.61 -11.04
CA ARG A 133 9.11 -13.47 -11.93
C ARG A 133 10.28 -12.72 -11.29
N LEU A 134 10.16 -12.29 -10.04
CA LEU A 134 11.23 -11.53 -9.37
C LEU A 134 12.60 -12.22 -9.46
N PRO A 135 12.74 -13.53 -9.16
CA PRO A 135 14.07 -14.19 -9.25
C PRO A 135 14.71 -14.06 -10.63
N GLN A 136 13.95 -14.28 -11.70
CA GLN A 136 14.44 -14.18 -13.08
C GLN A 136 14.81 -12.74 -13.46
N GLU A 137 14.08 -11.75 -12.94
CA GLU A 137 14.38 -10.34 -13.22
C GLU A 137 15.60 -9.83 -12.44
N LEU A 138 15.87 -10.38 -11.27
CA LEU A 138 17.11 -10.13 -10.54
C LEU A 138 18.31 -10.74 -11.29
N GLU A 139 18.22 -12.01 -11.71
CA GLU A 139 19.24 -12.70 -12.48
C GLU A 139 19.60 -11.95 -13.77
N ARG A 140 18.59 -11.53 -14.55
CA ARG A 140 18.78 -10.76 -15.79
C ARG A 140 19.54 -9.45 -15.58
N ARG A 141 19.54 -8.90 -14.38
CA ARG A 141 20.23 -7.65 -14.02
C ARG A 141 21.52 -7.87 -13.23
N SER A 142 21.90 -9.13 -13.03
CA SER A 142 23.05 -9.49 -12.19
C SER A 142 22.90 -8.93 -10.76
N ILE A 143 21.67 -8.85 -10.25
CA ILE A 143 21.34 -8.45 -8.88
C ILE A 143 21.13 -9.71 -8.07
N ALA A 144 21.87 -9.86 -6.96
CA ALA A 144 21.83 -11.06 -6.14
C ALA A 144 20.51 -11.19 -5.37
N ASN A 145 20.11 -10.14 -4.65
CA ASN A 145 18.96 -10.15 -3.75
C ASN A 145 18.33 -8.75 -3.63
N CYS A 146 17.11 -8.69 -3.08
CA CYS A 146 16.46 -7.45 -2.67
C CYS A 146 16.69 -7.18 -1.18
N ASP A 147 16.87 -5.91 -0.82
CA ASP A 147 16.86 -5.47 0.58
C ASP A 147 15.44 -5.34 1.11
N TYR A 148 14.54 -4.88 0.25
CA TYR A 148 13.12 -4.69 0.57
C TYR A 148 12.24 -5.18 -0.57
N ILE A 149 11.15 -5.83 -0.20
CA ILE A 149 10.07 -6.16 -1.12
C ILE A 149 8.78 -5.57 -0.54
N LEU A 150 8.12 -4.72 -1.31
CA LEU A 150 6.86 -4.10 -0.95
C LEU A 150 5.72 -4.77 -1.70
N SER A 151 4.53 -4.93 -1.08
CA SER A 151 3.39 -5.51 -1.77
C SER A 151 2.08 -4.78 -1.47
N GLY A 152 1.44 -4.30 -2.55
CA GLY A 152 0.04 -3.86 -2.57
C GLY A 152 -0.92 -4.95 -3.05
N ILE A 153 -0.44 -6.18 -3.31
CA ILE A 153 -1.30 -7.30 -3.73
C ILE A 153 -2.14 -7.78 -2.55
N PRO A 154 -3.47 -7.90 -2.69
CA PRO A 154 -4.31 -8.48 -1.65
C PRO A 154 -4.12 -10.01 -1.61
N PHE A 155 -3.27 -10.48 -0.72
CA PHE A 155 -2.97 -11.92 -0.58
C PHE A 155 -4.19 -12.77 -0.23
N SER A 156 -5.22 -12.18 0.39
CA SER A 156 -6.48 -12.85 0.74
C SER A 156 -7.20 -13.48 -0.46
N ILE A 157 -7.01 -12.94 -1.66
CA ILE A 157 -7.64 -13.47 -2.87
C ILE A 157 -6.83 -14.57 -3.58
N LEU A 158 -5.57 -14.76 -3.18
CA LEU A 158 -4.74 -15.79 -3.79
C LEU A 158 -5.11 -17.18 -3.25
N LYS A 159 -5.18 -18.18 -4.14
CA LYS A 159 -5.26 -19.58 -3.74
C LYS A 159 -4.05 -19.93 -2.88
N ILE A 160 -4.24 -20.82 -1.91
CA ILE A 160 -3.22 -21.14 -0.90
C ILE A 160 -1.88 -21.56 -1.52
N ASP A 161 -1.91 -22.36 -2.58
CA ASP A 161 -0.68 -22.84 -3.23
C ASP A 161 0.08 -21.68 -3.91
N LYS A 162 -0.65 -20.77 -4.58
CA LYS A 162 -0.05 -19.57 -5.18
C LYS A 162 0.51 -18.63 -4.11
N LYS A 163 -0.21 -18.47 -3.00
CA LYS A 163 0.21 -17.67 -1.84
C LYS A 163 1.53 -18.20 -1.29
N ARG A 164 1.60 -19.51 -1.00
CA ARG A 164 2.82 -20.18 -0.51
C ARG A 164 3.98 -20.07 -1.49
N ALA A 165 3.74 -20.34 -2.78
CA ALA A 165 4.77 -20.26 -3.81
C ALA A 165 5.32 -18.82 -3.95
N LEU A 166 4.46 -17.79 -3.88
CA LEU A 166 4.90 -16.40 -3.94
C LEU A 166 5.68 -16.01 -2.68
N LEU A 167 5.23 -16.42 -1.49
CA LEU A 167 5.95 -16.18 -0.23
C LEU A 167 7.33 -16.82 -0.24
N GLN A 168 7.45 -18.08 -0.74
CA GLN A 168 8.75 -18.75 -0.86
C GLN A 168 9.69 -17.99 -1.78
N LYS A 169 9.23 -17.61 -2.98
CA LYS A 169 10.04 -16.84 -3.93
C LYS A 169 10.44 -15.48 -3.37
N THR A 170 9.53 -14.83 -2.62
CA THR A 170 9.80 -13.56 -1.93
C THR A 170 10.89 -13.72 -0.88
N TYR A 171 10.78 -14.77 -0.05
CA TYR A 171 11.79 -15.08 0.95
C TYR A 171 13.15 -15.37 0.33
N ASP A 172 13.18 -16.20 -0.73
CA ASP A 172 14.43 -16.57 -1.41
C ASP A 172 15.11 -15.35 -2.06
N ALA A 173 14.31 -14.44 -2.61
CA ALA A 173 14.81 -13.22 -3.26
C ALA A 173 15.29 -12.14 -2.28
N LEU A 174 14.94 -12.21 -0.99
CA LEU A 174 15.41 -11.26 0.02
C LEU A 174 16.84 -11.53 0.45
N SER A 175 17.59 -10.45 0.65
CA SER A 175 18.88 -10.48 1.35
C SER A 175 18.69 -10.99 2.78
N PRO A 176 19.70 -11.61 3.40
CA PRO A 176 19.71 -11.85 4.84
C PRO A 176 19.48 -10.52 5.59
N GLY A 177 18.53 -10.52 6.53
CA GLY A 177 18.08 -9.29 7.22
C GLY A 177 17.14 -8.41 6.41
N GLY A 178 16.88 -8.76 5.14
CA GLY A 178 15.93 -8.03 4.29
C GLY A 178 14.48 -8.16 4.75
N SER A 179 13.63 -7.24 4.29
CA SER A 179 12.25 -7.12 4.77
C SER A 179 11.23 -7.22 3.64
N PHE A 180 10.15 -7.97 3.91
CA PHE A 180 8.94 -8.00 3.10
C PHE A 180 7.86 -7.17 3.79
N ILE A 181 7.43 -6.08 3.16
CA ILE A 181 6.47 -5.11 3.69
C ILE A 181 5.16 -5.25 2.92
N ILE A 182 4.07 -5.49 3.62
CA ILE A 182 2.75 -5.54 3.02
C ILE A 182 1.81 -4.53 3.66
N TYR A 183 0.91 -3.97 2.87
CA TYR A 183 -0.18 -3.13 3.34
C TYR A 183 -1.49 -3.61 2.72
N GLN A 184 -2.42 -4.07 3.56
CA GLN A 184 -3.68 -4.66 3.12
C GLN A 184 -4.77 -4.54 4.20
N VAL A 185 -6.02 -4.74 3.80
CA VAL A 185 -7.18 -4.60 4.70
C VAL A 185 -7.25 -5.72 5.75
N THR A 186 -6.69 -6.90 5.44
CA THR A 186 -6.72 -8.07 6.34
C THR A 186 -5.32 -8.42 6.83
N ASN A 187 -5.21 -9.02 8.01
CA ASN A 187 -3.92 -9.48 8.57
C ASN A 187 -3.72 -11.01 8.46
N GLU A 188 -4.48 -11.68 7.59
CA GLU A 188 -4.44 -13.16 7.48
C GLU A 188 -3.10 -13.71 7.00
N LEU A 189 -2.32 -12.92 6.23
CA LEU A 189 -1.05 -13.40 5.68
C LEU A 189 -0.06 -13.81 6.77
N LYS A 190 -0.13 -13.19 7.95
CA LYS A 190 0.73 -13.53 9.08
C LYS A 190 0.66 -15.02 9.46
N GLN A 191 -0.52 -15.63 9.31
CA GLN A 191 -0.72 -17.06 9.61
C GLN A 191 -0.08 -17.98 8.55
N HIS A 192 0.19 -17.47 7.35
CA HIS A 192 0.74 -18.23 6.23
C HIS A 192 2.22 -17.93 5.95
N ALA A 193 2.75 -16.87 6.52
CA ALA A 193 4.13 -16.42 6.27
C ALA A 193 5.11 -16.95 7.32
N THR A 194 4.91 -18.19 7.77
CA THR A 194 5.71 -18.86 8.82
C THR A 194 7.17 -19.11 8.43
N ILE A 195 7.51 -18.91 7.15
CA ILE A 195 8.89 -18.97 6.66
C ILE A 195 9.76 -17.81 7.18
N PHE A 196 9.12 -16.68 7.55
CA PHE A 196 9.82 -15.52 8.09
C PHE A 196 9.99 -15.67 9.61
N GLU A 197 11.16 -15.34 10.11
CA GLU A 197 11.51 -15.52 11.52
C GLU A 197 10.86 -14.46 12.42
N HIS A 198 10.59 -13.29 11.85
CA HIS A 198 9.97 -12.18 12.59
C HIS A 198 8.89 -11.50 11.77
N ALA A 199 7.80 -11.11 12.45
CA ALA A 199 6.70 -10.39 11.83
C ALA A 199 6.08 -9.38 12.80
N GLU A 200 6.13 -8.11 12.43
CA GLU A 200 5.46 -7.01 13.13
C GLU A 200 4.30 -6.50 12.30
N SER A 201 3.17 -6.25 12.97
CA SER A 201 1.97 -5.70 12.33
C SER A 201 1.47 -4.51 13.11
N GLU A 202 1.08 -3.47 12.39
CA GLU A 202 0.35 -2.32 12.94
C GLU A 202 -0.95 -2.10 12.17
N TYR A 203 -1.97 -1.62 12.87
CA TYR A 203 -3.25 -1.23 12.26
C TYR A 203 -3.26 0.27 12.04
N PHE A 204 -3.26 0.68 10.78
CA PHE A 204 -3.13 2.07 10.37
C PHE A 204 -4.49 2.66 10.02
N LEU A 205 -4.95 3.60 10.85
CA LEU A 205 -6.29 4.20 10.77
C LEU A 205 -6.38 5.37 9.78
N GLN A 206 -5.25 6.00 9.43
CA GLN A 206 -5.23 7.21 8.58
C GLN A 206 -5.31 6.89 7.09
N ASN A 207 -5.99 5.80 6.76
CA ASN A 207 -6.36 5.41 5.41
C ASN A 207 -7.81 4.95 5.38
N ILE A 208 -8.48 5.06 4.23
CA ILE A 208 -9.85 4.57 4.03
C ILE A 208 -9.84 3.58 2.87
N PRO A 209 -10.15 2.28 3.11
CA PRO A 209 -10.33 1.67 4.43
C PRO A 209 -9.02 1.66 5.24
N PRO A 210 -9.09 1.52 6.59
CA PRO A 210 -7.91 1.29 7.40
C PRO A 210 -7.15 0.03 6.96
N MET A 211 -5.83 0.06 7.10
CA MET A 211 -4.94 -0.99 6.60
C MET A 211 -4.10 -1.60 7.71
N PHE A 212 -3.78 -2.89 7.60
CA PHE A 212 -2.66 -3.46 8.31
C PHE A 212 -1.38 -3.22 7.50
N ILE A 213 -0.34 -2.72 8.16
CA ILE A 213 1.01 -2.68 7.63
C ILE A 213 1.77 -3.76 8.38
N THR A 214 2.25 -4.76 7.66
CA THR A 214 3.01 -5.87 8.26
C THR A 214 4.39 -5.94 7.63
N VAL A 215 5.40 -6.01 8.48
CA VAL A 215 6.80 -6.18 8.10
C VAL A 215 7.23 -7.58 8.50
N PHE A 216 7.59 -8.39 7.54
CA PHE A 216 8.22 -9.70 7.73
C PHE A 216 9.72 -9.57 7.48
N GLN A 217 10.54 -10.13 8.36
CA GLN A 217 12.00 -10.09 8.24
C GLN A 217 12.56 -11.48 7.99
N LYS A 218 13.49 -11.56 7.04
CA LYS A 218 14.34 -12.72 6.84
C LYS A 218 15.48 -12.67 7.84
N ALA A 219 15.79 -13.80 8.49
CA ALA A 219 16.90 -13.85 9.42
C ALA A 219 18.20 -13.32 8.81
N PRO A 220 19.00 -12.57 9.56
CA PRO A 220 20.39 -12.33 9.19
C PRO A 220 21.14 -13.66 9.17
N THR A 221 22.07 -13.82 8.23
CA THR A 221 22.87 -15.05 8.17
C THR A 221 23.76 -15.16 9.40
N LEU A 222 23.38 -16.01 10.35
CA LEU A 222 24.27 -16.46 11.40
C LEU A 222 25.02 -17.68 10.85
N ASN A 223 26.29 -17.50 10.49
CA ASN A 223 27.24 -18.56 10.16
C ASN A 223 26.72 -19.67 9.23
N GLY A 224 26.40 -19.35 7.97
CA GLY A 224 26.38 -20.31 6.86
C GLY A 224 25.40 -21.50 6.90
N ARG A 225 24.50 -21.59 7.86
CA ARG A 225 23.50 -22.66 7.93
C ARG A 225 22.15 -22.16 7.44
N ARG A 226 21.74 -22.60 6.25
CA ARG A 226 20.33 -22.55 5.83
C ARG A 226 19.53 -23.45 6.76
N ARG A 227 18.43 -22.94 7.32
CA ARG A 227 17.41 -23.83 7.89
C ARG A 227 16.50 -24.23 6.73
N ASP A 228 16.42 -25.51 6.45
CA ASP A 228 15.37 -26.06 5.61
C ASP A 228 14.05 -25.93 6.37
N VAL A 229 13.21 -25.02 5.93
CA VAL A 229 11.90 -24.78 6.56
C VAL A 229 10.92 -25.79 5.97
N GLU A 230 10.65 -26.83 6.74
CA GLU A 230 9.62 -27.81 6.44
C GLU A 230 8.24 -27.15 6.65
N TRP A 231 7.47 -27.00 5.58
CA TRP A 231 6.11 -26.51 5.66
C TRP A 231 5.25 -27.51 6.44
N SER A 232 4.95 -27.22 7.72
CA SER A 232 4.03 -28.06 8.47
C SER A 232 2.69 -28.14 7.72
N ARG A 233 2.31 -29.35 7.34
CA ARG A 233 1.00 -29.63 6.76
C ARG A 233 -0.06 -29.28 7.81
N ALA A 234 -0.74 -28.15 7.63
CA ALA A 234 -1.92 -27.86 8.42
C ALA A 234 -2.91 -29.03 8.24
N PRO A 235 -3.51 -29.53 9.33
CA PRO A 235 -4.46 -30.63 9.22
C PRO A 235 -5.64 -30.21 8.35
N VAL A 236 -5.89 -31.00 7.31
CA VAL A 236 -7.10 -30.89 6.50
C VAL A 236 -8.26 -31.30 7.40
N ASN A 237 -9.02 -30.33 7.85
CA ASN A 237 -10.23 -30.58 8.62
C ASN A 237 -11.24 -31.23 7.67
N ARG A 238 -11.29 -32.57 7.63
CA ARG A 238 -12.39 -33.32 7.03
C ARG A 238 -13.55 -33.27 8.01
N GLN A 239 -14.44 -32.31 7.82
CA GLN A 239 -15.78 -32.43 8.38
C GLN A 239 -16.66 -33.10 7.32
N ALA A 240 -17.21 -34.22 7.74
CA ALA A 240 -18.23 -35.02 7.05
C ALA A 240 -19.56 -34.26 6.94
#